data_8f44cb67b09d2f9908a8ed0f12b62d95
#
_entry.id   8f44cb67b09d2f9908a8ed0f12b62d95
#
_cell.length_a   1.000
_cell.length_b   1.000
_cell.length_c   1.000
_cell.angle_alpha   90.00
_cell.angle_beta   90.00
_cell.angle_gamma   90.00
#
_symmetry.space_group_name_H-M   'P 1'
#
loop_
_entity.id
_entity.type
_entity.pdbx_description
1 polymer ?
#
loop_
_entity_poly.entity_id
_entity_poly.type
_entity_poly.pdbx_seq_one_letter_code
_entity_poly.pdbx_strand_id
1 'polypeptide(L)'
;YVQAMHQSWLQDVASRQSTPASQSGLMNIETRYRYNPDVKSLPAIVPAVIPLLLMMIPSMLSALSVVREKELGSIINLYVTPTTRSEFLLGKQLPYIALGMLNFFLLCGLSVFVFGVPHKGSFLTLTLAALLYIIIATGMGLLISTFMKSQIAAIFGTAIITLIPATQFSGMIDPVASLEGPGRWIGEVYPTSHFLTIARGTFSKALDLTDLWQLFIPLLIAIPLV
;
A
#
# COMPACT_ATOMS: atom_id res chain seq x y z
N TYR A 1 -9.01 -26.54 -5.27
CA TYR A 1 -10.48 -26.66 -5.20
C TYR A 1 -11.07 -26.98 -6.58
N VAL A 2 -10.82 -26.19 -7.63
CA VAL A 2 -11.39 -26.42 -8.98
C VAL A 2 -10.98 -27.77 -9.56
N GLN A 3 -9.72 -28.17 -9.41
CA GLN A 3 -9.25 -29.49 -9.82
C GLN A 3 -9.94 -30.64 -9.07
N ALA A 4 -10.12 -30.49 -7.75
CA ALA A 4 -10.79 -31.50 -6.95
C ALA A 4 -12.28 -31.65 -7.34
N MET A 5 -12.98 -30.51 -7.56
CA MET A 5 -14.35 -30.53 -8.04
C MET A 5 -14.48 -31.14 -9.46
N HIS A 6 -13.52 -30.83 -10.33
CA HIS A 6 -13.52 -31.40 -11.68
C HIS A 6 -13.28 -32.93 -11.66
N GLN A 7 -12.33 -33.39 -10.82
CA GLN A 7 -12.07 -34.81 -10.66
C GLN A 7 -13.27 -35.56 -10.05
N SER A 8 -13.95 -34.98 -9.05
CA SER A 8 -15.13 -35.58 -8.46
C SER A 8 -16.29 -35.66 -9.45
N TRP A 9 -16.46 -34.60 -10.27
CA TRP A 9 -17.48 -34.60 -11.34
C TRP A 9 -17.20 -35.66 -12.41
N LEU A 10 -15.93 -35.79 -12.86
CA LEU A 10 -15.55 -36.82 -13.83
C LEU A 10 -15.76 -38.24 -13.28
N GLN A 11 -15.47 -38.47 -11.99
CA GLN A 11 -15.74 -39.74 -11.33
C GLN A 11 -17.24 -40.05 -11.27
N ASP A 12 -18.07 -39.04 -10.97
CA ASP A 12 -19.51 -39.19 -10.93
C ASP A 12 -20.10 -39.49 -12.34
N VAL A 13 -19.61 -38.81 -13.38
CA VAL A 13 -20.01 -39.06 -14.78
C VAL A 13 -19.55 -40.45 -15.25
N ALA A 14 -18.31 -40.86 -14.92
CA ALA A 14 -17.79 -42.16 -15.29
C ALA A 14 -18.56 -43.31 -14.60
N SER A 15 -18.95 -43.11 -13.30
CA SER A 15 -19.75 -44.10 -12.57
C SER A 15 -21.16 -44.25 -13.13
N ARG A 16 -21.75 -43.21 -13.69
CA ARG A 16 -23.07 -43.22 -14.33
C ARG A 16 -23.09 -43.89 -15.71
N GLN A 17 -21.96 -43.90 -16.42
CA GLN A 17 -21.88 -44.45 -17.78
C GLN A 17 -21.44 -45.91 -17.88
N SER A 18 -21.12 -46.58 -16.75
CA SER A 18 -20.71 -48.00 -16.68
C SER A 18 -19.58 -48.39 -17.66
N THR A 19 -18.85 -47.45 -18.18
CA THR A 19 -17.73 -47.67 -19.10
C THR A 19 -16.43 -47.65 -18.27
N PRO A 20 -15.51 -48.65 -18.43
CA PRO A 20 -14.21 -48.56 -17.74
C PRO A 20 -13.49 -47.34 -18.27
N ALA A 21 -13.48 -46.28 -17.46
CA ALA A 21 -12.75 -45.06 -17.77
C ALA A 21 -11.27 -45.40 -17.85
N SER A 22 -10.75 -45.51 -19.08
CA SER A 22 -9.33 -45.42 -19.28
C SER A 22 -8.86 -44.08 -18.65
N GLN A 23 -7.87 -44.13 -17.77
CA GLN A 23 -7.34 -43.04 -16.92
C GLN A 23 -6.65 -41.91 -17.71
N SER A 24 -6.98 -41.70 -18.95
CA SER A 24 -6.56 -40.51 -19.68
C SER A 24 -7.52 -39.38 -19.33
N GLY A 25 -7.14 -38.56 -18.41
CA GLY A 25 -7.91 -37.36 -18.07
C GLY A 25 -8.25 -36.58 -19.34
N LEU A 26 -9.55 -36.53 -19.67
CA LEU A 26 -10.08 -35.91 -20.88
C LEU A 26 -9.77 -34.39 -20.95
N MET A 27 -9.35 -33.80 -19.86
CA MET A 27 -8.89 -32.42 -19.78
C MET A 27 -7.76 -32.29 -18.75
N ASN A 28 -6.63 -31.76 -19.18
CA ASN A 28 -5.60 -31.29 -18.32
C ASN A 28 -5.80 -29.78 -18.10
N ILE A 29 -6.28 -29.38 -16.92
CA ILE A 29 -6.44 -27.97 -16.58
C ILE A 29 -5.10 -27.46 -16.04
N GLU A 30 -4.37 -26.76 -16.90
CA GLU A 30 -3.13 -26.10 -16.53
C GLU A 30 -3.45 -24.64 -16.17
N THR A 31 -3.32 -24.29 -14.89
CA THR A 31 -3.53 -22.92 -14.42
C THR A 31 -2.29 -22.09 -14.71
N ARG A 32 -2.39 -21.12 -15.60
CA ARG A 32 -1.29 -20.17 -15.90
C ARG A 32 -1.63 -18.78 -15.40
N TYR A 33 -0.77 -18.25 -14.55
CA TYR A 33 -0.88 -16.86 -14.09
C TYR A 33 -0.22 -15.92 -15.10
N ARG A 34 -1.01 -15.08 -15.78
CA ARG A 34 -0.56 -14.21 -16.87
C ARG A 34 0.64 -13.30 -16.49
N TYR A 35 0.67 -12.80 -15.27
CA TYR A 35 1.67 -11.83 -14.82
C TYR A 35 2.77 -12.42 -13.93
N ASN A 36 2.59 -13.64 -13.45
CA ASN A 36 3.56 -14.39 -12.63
C ASN A 36 3.45 -15.89 -12.94
N PRO A 37 3.88 -16.34 -14.14
CA PRO A 37 3.72 -17.74 -14.58
C PRO A 37 4.36 -18.75 -13.63
N ASP A 38 5.50 -18.40 -13.06
CA ASP A 38 6.28 -19.28 -12.16
C ASP A 38 5.81 -19.20 -10.70
N VAL A 39 4.76 -18.42 -10.40
CA VAL A 39 4.22 -18.21 -9.05
C VAL A 39 5.31 -17.80 -8.05
N LYS A 40 6.27 -16.95 -8.48
CA LYS A 40 7.35 -16.46 -7.62
C LYS A 40 6.79 -15.45 -6.61
N SER A 41 7.17 -15.63 -5.33
CA SER A 41 6.70 -14.77 -4.24
C SER A 41 7.27 -13.35 -4.32
N LEU A 42 8.53 -13.18 -4.74
CA LEU A 42 9.19 -11.87 -4.77
C LEU A 42 8.46 -10.83 -5.65
N PRO A 43 8.10 -11.11 -6.92
CA PRO A 43 7.36 -10.15 -7.74
C PRO A 43 5.98 -9.78 -7.20
N ALA A 44 5.39 -10.61 -6.35
CA ALA A 44 4.08 -10.35 -5.73
C ALA A 44 4.21 -9.52 -4.44
N ILE A 45 5.21 -9.82 -3.60
CA ILE A 45 5.37 -9.25 -2.26
C ILE A 45 6.13 -7.92 -2.31
N VAL A 46 7.23 -7.83 -3.06
CA VAL A 46 8.10 -6.64 -3.07
C VAL A 46 7.35 -5.35 -3.43
N PRO A 47 6.52 -5.29 -4.50
CA PRO A 47 5.74 -4.09 -4.79
C PRO A 47 4.68 -3.76 -3.71
N ALA A 48 4.27 -4.75 -2.91
CA ALA A 48 3.29 -4.55 -1.85
C ALA A 48 3.91 -4.02 -0.55
N VAL A 49 5.19 -4.29 -0.30
CA VAL A 49 5.91 -3.79 0.88
C VAL A 49 6.23 -2.30 0.74
N ILE A 50 6.44 -1.79 -0.47
CA ILE A 50 6.73 -0.37 -0.71
C ILE A 50 5.65 0.55 -0.11
N PRO A 51 4.35 0.37 -0.39
CA PRO A 51 3.27 1.15 0.24
C PRO A 51 3.29 1.11 1.76
N LEU A 52 3.55 -0.05 2.37
CA LEU A 52 3.57 -0.20 3.82
C LEU A 52 4.67 0.64 4.46
N LEU A 53 5.89 0.53 3.95
CA LEU A 53 7.04 1.26 4.48
C LEU A 53 6.91 2.77 4.22
N LEU A 54 6.35 3.18 3.06
CA LEU A 54 6.10 4.57 2.76
C LEU A 54 4.95 5.18 3.57
N MET A 55 4.01 4.38 4.06
CA MET A 55 3.00 4.86 5.00
C MET A 55 3.58 5.02 6.39
N MET A 56 4.30 4.02 6.87
CA MET A 56 4.80 3.95 8.23
C MET A 56 5.93 4.95 8.50
N ILE A 57 7.01 4.91 7.70
CA ILE A 57 8.24 5.66 8.01
C ILE A 57 8.03 7.18 7.95
N PRO A 58 7.50 7.78 6.86
CA PRO A 58 7.27 9.22 6.81
C PRO A 58 6.26 9.70 7.84
N SER A 59 5.21 8.92 8.14
CA SER A 59 4.23 9.25 9.18
C SER A 59 4.87 9.31 10.56
N MET A 60 5.69 8.31 10.90
CA MET A 60 6.39 8.27 12.19
C MET A 60 7.35 9.46 12.36
N LEU A 61 8.13 9.75 11.33
CA LEU A 61 9.09 10.87 11.36
C LEU A 61 8.37 12.22 11.50
N SER A 62 7.29 12.40 10.76
CA SER A 62 6.45 13.60 10.82
C SER A 62 5.81 13.76 12.20
N ALA A 63 5.20 12.70 12.75
CA ALA A 63 4.62 12.71 14.09
C ALA A 63 5.68 13.02 15.17
N LEU A 64 6.83 12.35 15.09
CA LEU A 64 7.93 12.53 16.03
C LEU A 64 8.43 13.99 16.06
N SER A 65 8.50 14.65 14.90
CA SER A 65 8.98 16.03 14.80
C SER A 65 8.16 17.02 15.62
N VAL A 66 6.84 16.86 15.63
CA VAL A 66 5.93 17.73 16.38
C VAL A 66 5.90 17.34 17.87
N VAL A 67 5.84 16.03 18.16
CA VAL A 67 5.76 15.57 19.55
C VAL A 67 7.04 15.88 20.31
N ARG A 68 8.20 15.83 19.64
CA ARG A 68 9.48 16.26 20.25
C ARG A 68 9.43 17.72 20.70
N GLU A 69 8.87 18.62 19.91
CA GLU A 69 8.73 20.04 20.30
C GLU A 69 7.72 20.24 21.44
N LYS A 70 6.65 19.43 21.47
CA LYS A 70 5.70 19.42 22.60
C LYS A 70 6.39 18.97 23.89
N GLU A 71 7.17 17.90 23.84
CA GLU A 71 7.82 17.29 25.00
C GLU A 71 8.92 18.20 25.55
N LEU A 72 9.66 18.89 24.67
CA LEU A 72 10.69 19.88 25.05
C LEU A 72 10.12 21.24 25.45
N GLY A 73 8.81 21.45 25.31
CA GLY A 73 8.16 22.73 25.64
C GLY A 73 8.41 23.84 24.61
N SER A 74 9.21 23.61 23.57
CA SER A 74 9.55 24.61 22.54
C SER A 74 8.39 25.07 21.69
N ILE A 75 7.29 24.29 21.65
CA ILE A 75 6.06 24.64 20.94
C ILE A 75 5.43 25.96 21.46
N ILE A 76 5.71 26.35 22.72
CA ILE A 76 5.22 27.61 23.30
C ILE A 76 5.78 28.83 22.55
N ASN A 77 7.00 28.73 22.01
CA ASN A 77 7.63 29.80 21.25
C ASN A 77 6.86 30.16 19.96
N LEU A 78 6.06 29.24 19.45
CA LEU A 78 5.22 29.48 18.27
C LEU A 78 4.08 30.47 18.55
N TYR A 79 3.61 30.57 19.78
CA TYR A 79 2.54 31.51 20.15
C TYR A 79 3.00 32.98 20.15
N VAL A 80 4.31 33.22 20.25
CA VAL A 80 4.92 34.58 20.25
C VAL A 80 5.47 34.96 18.87
N THR A 81 5.47 34.04 17.92
CA THR A 81 5.90 34.31 16.54
C THR A 81 4.70 34.62 15.62
N PRO A 82 4.84 35.51 14.62
CA PRO A 82 3.76 35.85 13.67
C PRO A 82 3.48 34.76 12.63
N THR A 83 3.80 33.51 12.91
CA THR A 83 3.66 32.37 12.00
C THR A 83 2.22 31.87 11.98
N THR A 84 1.64 31.66 10.81
CA THR A 84 0.32 31.06 10.65
C THR A 84 0.37 29.54 10.88
N ARG A 85 -0.78 28.93 11.22
CA ARG A 85 -0.87 27.48 11.46
C ARG A 85 -0.47 26.67 10.23
N SER A 86 -0.87 27.14 9.04
CA SER A 86 -0.55 26.49 7.76
C SER A 86 0.95 26.55 7.44
N GLU A 87 1.59 27.68 7.68
CA GLU A 87 3.04 27.82 7.50
C GLU A 87 3.82 26.88 8.41
N PHE A 88 3.40 26.74 9.67
CA PHE A 88 3.99 25.80 10.59
C PHE A 88 3.84 24.35 10.11
N LEU A 89 2.61 23.94 9.73
CA LEU A 89 2.34 22.58 9.27
C LEU A 89 3.12 22.26 7.99
N LEU A 90 3.08 23.15 7.00
CA LEU A 90 3.83 22.97 5.76
C LEU A 90 5.33 22.96 5.99
N GLY A 91 5.85 23.86 6.84
CA GLY A 91 7.26 23.88 7.21
C GLY A 91 7.72 22.59 7.88
N LYS A 92 6.85 21.94 8.65
CA LYS A 92 7.14 20.62 9.25
C LYS A 92 6.99 19.48 8.24
N GLN A 93 6.03 19.56 7.33
CA GLN A 93 5.73 18.48 6.41
C GLN A 93 6.73 18.37 5.26
N LEU A 94 7.17 19.50 4.68
CA LEU A 94 8.04 19.55 3.50
C LEU A 94 9.36 18.75 3.65
N PRO A 95 10.14 18.85 4.75
CA PRO A 95 11.34 18.05 4.91
C PRO A 95 11.07 16.55 4.92
N TYR A 96 9.94 16.14 5.51
CA TYR A 96 9.58 14.71 5.59
C TYR A 96 8.99 14.17 4.29
N ILE A 97 8.38 15.02 3.47
CA ILE A 97 8.03 14.67 2.08
C ILE A 97 9.33 14.40 1.30
N ALA A 98 10.34 15.26 1.40
CA ALA A 98 11.61 15.07 0.71
C ALA A 98 12.31 13.77 1.16
N LEU A 99 12.36 13.50 2.48
CA LEU A 99 12.89 12.26 3.03
C LEU A 99 12.07 11.04 2.61
N GLY A 100 10.74 11.16 2.56
CA GLY A 100 9.85 10.12 2.07
C GLY A 100 10.09 9.79 0.61
N MET A 101 10.30 10.81 -0.24
CA MET A 101 10.66 10.61 -1.66
C MET A 101 12.03 9.94 -1.80
N LEU A 102 13.02 10.32 -1.00
CA LEU A 102 14.31 9.63 -0.97
C LEU A 102 14.13 8.15 -0.59
N ASN A 103 13.36 7.88 0.45
CA ASN A 103 13.04 6.50 0.86
C ASN A 103 12.32 5.72 -0.26
N PHE A 104 11.39 6.35 -0.98
CA PHE A 104 10.73 5.76 -2.14
C PHE A 104 11.74 5.33 -3.22
N PHE A 105 12.66 6.23 -3.61
CA PHE A 105 13.68 5.90 -4.61
C PHE A 105 14.61 4.76 -4.14
N LEU A 106 14.98 4.75 -2.86
CA LEU A 106 15.77 3.66 -2.27
C LEU A 106 15.02 2.32 -2.32
N LEU A 107 13.74 2.31 -1.95
CA LEU A 107 12.91 1.10 -2.00
C LEU A 107 12.72 0.59 -3.45
N CYS A 108 12.51 1.48 -4.41
CA CYS A 108 12.45 1.12 -5.83
C CYS A 108 13.79 0.57 -6.33
N GLY A 109 14.89 1.21 -5.94
CA GLY A 109 16.24 0.73 -6.25
C GLY A 109 16.51 -0.66 -5.67
N LEU A 110 16.19 -0.88 -4.40
CA LEU A 110 16.28 -2.20 -3.76
C LEU A 110 15.43 -3.25 -4.49
N SER A 111 14.21 -2.88 -4.88
CA SER A 111 13.29 -3.78 -5.59
C SER A 111 13.86 -4.27 -6.90
N VAL A 112 14.48 -3.37 -7.68
CA VAL A 112 15.00 -3.70 -9.01
C VAL A 112 16.38 -4.32 -8.94
N PHE A 113 17.32 -3.70 -8.19
CA PHE A 113 18.73 -4.12 -8.22
C PHE A 113 19.06 -5.24 -7.25
N VAL A 114 18.41 -5.32 -6.09
CA VAL A 114 18.70 -6.34 -5.07
C VAL A 114 17.74 -7.53 -5.20
N PHE A 115 16.44 -7.26 -5.28
CA PHE A 115 15.44 -8.33 -5.38
C PHE A 115 15.17 -8.80 -6.81
N GLY A 116 15.74 -8.12 -7.83
CA GLY A 116 15.59 -8.51 -9.22
C GLY A 116 14.16 -8.45 -9.76
N VAL A 117 13.28 -7.63 -9.14
CA VAL A 117 11.90 -7.45 -9.58
C VAL A 117 11.87 -6.38 -10.66
N PRO A 118 11.63 -6.74 -11.94
CA PRO A 118 11.67 -5.77 -13.01
C PRO A 118 10.47 -4.81 -12.90
N HIS A 119 10.74 -3.52 -13.09
CA HIS A 119 9.71 -2.50 -13.25
C HIS A 119 9.31 -2.45 -14.74
N LYS A 120 8.05 -2.75 -15.06
CA LYS A 120 7.58 -2.90 -16.44
C LYS A 120 6.79 -1.72 -16.96
N GLY A 121 6.13 -0.96 -16.08
CA GLY A 121 5.26 0.17 -16.44
C GLY A 121 5.95 1.52 -16.36
N SER A 122 5.17 2.59 -16.32
CA SER A 122 5.67 3.96 -16.24
C SER A 122 6.19 4.31 -14.85
N PHE A 123 7.51 4.54 -14.74
CA PHE A 123 8.12 5.00 -13.49
C PHE A 123 7.64 6.39 -13.06
N LEU A 124 7.31 7.26 -14.04
CA LEU A 124 6.76 8.58 -13.77
C LEU A 124 5.40 8.48 -13.06
N THR A 125 4.53 7.59 -13.54
CA THR A 125 3.21 7.32 -12.91
C THR A 125 3.37 6.87 -11.46
N LEU A 126 4.30 5.95 -11.20
CA LEU A 126 4.58 5.47 -9.86
C LEU A 126 5.14 6.58 -8.96
N THR A 127 6.04 7.43 -9.50
CA THR A 127 6.65 8.54 -8.76
C THR A 127 5.61 9.61 -8.39
N LEU A 128 4.72 9.97 -9.31
CA LEU A 128 3.63 10.91 -9.04
C LEU A 128 2.66 10.37 -7.97
N ALA A 129 2.29 9.10 -8.08
CA ALA A 129 1.46 8.46 -7.07
C ALA A 129 2.16 8.40 -5.71
N ALA A 130 3.46 8.10 -5.67
CA ALA A 130 4.27 8.08 -4.46
C ALA A 130 4.33 9.46 -3.79
N LEU A 131 4.49 10.54 -4.58
CA LEU A 131 4.49 11.90 -4.07
C LEU A 131 3.18 12.22 -3.34
N LEU A 132 2.03 11.98 -3.98
CA LEU A 132 0.71 12.20 -3.36
C LEU A 132 0.54 11.34 -2.10
N TYR A 133 0.95 10.09 -2.18
CA TYR A 133 0.84 9.16 -1.06
C TYR A 133 1.72 9.56 0.14
N ILE A 134 2.95 10.05 -0.09
CA ILE A 134 3.84 10.54 0.96
C ILE A 134 3.30 11.83 1.60
N ILE A 135 2.67 12.71 0.82
CA ILE A 135 1.97 13.89 1.37
C ILE A 135 0.88 13.45 2.34
N ILE A 136 0.08 12.46 1.98
CA ILE A 136 -0.95 11.89 2.86
C ILE A 136 -0.31 11.24 4.09
N ALA A 137 0.73 10.42 3.90
CA ALA A 137 1.40 9.73 4.99
C ALA A 137 1.99 10.71 6.02
N THR A 138 2.68 11.76 5.56
CA THR A 138 3.22 12.79 6.44
C THR A 138 2.13 13.60 7.15
N GLY A 139 1.03 13.90 6.46
CA GLY A 139 -0.16 14.53 7.05
C GLY A 139 -0.80 13.66 8.14
N MET A 140 -0.99 12.35 7.86
CA MET A 140 -1.44 11.38 8.88
C MET A 140 -0.56 11.40 10.13
N GLY A 141 0.76 11.47 9.95
CA GLY A 141 1.69 11.60 11.07
C GLY A 141 1.46 12.88 11.87
N LEU A 142 1.28 14.03 11.20
CA LEU A 142 0.95 15.30 11.87
C LEU A 142 -0.38 15.21 12.61
N LEU A 143 -1.40 14.62 12.01
CA LEU A 143 -2.70 14.43 12.65
C LEU A 143 -2.60 13.55 13.89
N ILE A 144 -1.92 12.40 13.82
CA ILE A 144 -1.71 11.50 14.95
C ILE A 144 -0.90 12.20 16.05
N SER A 145 0.06 13.03 15.68
CA SER A 145 0.88 13.79 16.64
C SER A 145 0.05 14.67 17.57
N THR A 146 -1.16 15.09 17.17
CA THR A 146 -2.04 15.93 17.99
C THR A 146 -2.48 15.20 19.27
N PHE A 147 -2.64 13.91 19.21
CA PHE A 147 -3.08 13.05 20.32
C PHE A 147 -1.94 12.50 21.17
N MET A 148 -0.70 12.56 20.67
CA MET A 148 0.46 11.97 21.35
C MET A 148 1.15 12.99 22.24
N LYS A 149 1.57 12.55 23.44
CA LYS A 149 2.22 13.40 24.46
C LYS A 149 3.72 13.10 24.63
N SER A 150 4.20 11.93 24.22
CA SER A 150 5.60 11.54 24.32
C SER A 150 6.13 10.98 22.99
N GLN A 151 7.44 11.11 22.78
CA GLN A 151 8.10 10.61 21.57
C GLN A 151 7.92 9.10 21.39
N ILE A 152 7.99 8.34 22.50
CA ILE A 152 7.76 6.88 22.46
C ILE A 152 6.34 6.57 22.00
N ALA A 153 5.34 7.27 22.56
CA ALA A 153 3.95 7.10 22.14
C ALA A 153 3.73 7.50 20.66
N ALA A 154 4.43 8.56 20.19
CA ALA A 154 4.35 8.98 18.79
C ALA A 154 4.90 7.90 17.85
N ILE A 155 6.05 7.30 18.14
CA ILE A 155 6.65 6.26 17.31
C ILE A 155 5.73 5.04 17.24
N PHE A 156 5.45 4.42 18.38
CA PHE A 156 4.68 3.18 18.41
C PHE A 156 3.20 3.39 18.04
N GLY A 157 2.60 4.48 18.52
CA GLY A 157 1.21 4.81 18.20
C GLY A 157 1.00 5.07 16.71
N THR A 158 1.89 5.84 16.07
CA THR A 158 1.81 6.09 14.63
C THR A 158 2.05 4.80 13.84
N ALA A 159 3.05 4.00 14.22
CA ALA A 159 3.30 2.72 13.56
C ALA A 159 2.07 1.80 13.60
N ILE A 160 1.45 1.64 14.75
CA ILE A 160 0.26 0.78 14.94
C ILE A 160 -0.92 1.31 14.13
N ILE A 161 -1.23 2.63 14.27
CA ILE A 161 -2.38 3.26 13.62
C ILE A 161 -2.25 3.25 12.09
N THR A 162 -1.04 3.33 11.55
CA THR A 162 -0.82 3.31 10.09
C THR A 162 -0.65 1.90 9.54
N LEU A 163 0.09 1.02 10.23
CA LEU A 163 0.44 -0.30 9.72
C LEU A 163 -0.72 -1.29 9.76
N ILE A 164 -1.53 -1.28 10.83
CA ILE A 164 -2.64 -2.24 10.95
C ILE A 164 -3.67 -2.04 9.83
N PRO A 165 -4.21 -0.82 9.56
CA PRO A 165 -5.11 -0.65 8.44
C PRO A 165 -4.43 -0.90 7.08
N ALA A 166 -3.14 -0.53 6.94
CA ALA A 166 -2.40 -0.75 5.73
C ALA A 166 -2.21 -2.23 5.39
N THR A 167 -2.07 -3.10 6.37
CA THR A 167 -1.93 -4.55 6.15
C THR A 167 -3.28 -5.25 5.99
N GLN A 168 -4.27 -4.90 6.83
CA GLN A 168 -5.54 -5.62 6.90
C GLN A 168 -6.53 -5.19 5.81
N PHE A 169 -6.58 -3.88 5.48
CA PHE A 169 -7.64 -3.34 4.62
C PHE A 169 -7.15 -2.85 3.25
N SER A 170 -5.83 -2.84 2.99
CA SER A 170 -5.31 -2.32 1.72
C SER A 170 -5.41 -3.25 0.52
N GLY A 171 -5.79 -4.51 0.72
CA GLY A 171 -5.75 -5.51 -0.33
C GLY A 171 -4.37 -6.20 -0.46
N MET A 172 -3.52 -6.08 0.56
CA MET A 172 -2.21 -6.74 0.57
C MET A 172 -2.35 -8.25 0.78
N ILE A 173 -3.10 -8.65 1.80
CA ILE A 173 -3.36 -10.05 2.17
C ILE A 173 -4.59 -10.55 1.42
N ASP A 174 -5.74 -9.95 1.71
CA ASP A 174 -6.99 -10.28 1.06
C ASP A 174 -7.44 -9.14 0.14
N PRO A 175 -7.94 -9.40 -1.08
CA PRO A 175 -8.45 -8.35 -1.96
C PRO A 175 -9.54 -7.53 -1.27
N VAL A 176 -9.53 -6.19 -1.44
CA VAL A 176 -10.54 -5.29 -0.83
C VAL A 176 -11.97 -5.71 -1.18
N ALA A 177 -12.17 -6.26 -2.38
CA ALA A 177 -13.47 -6.75 -2.84
C ALA A 177 -13.99 -7.97 -2.06
N SER A 178 -13.12 -8.73 -1.40
CA SER A 178 -13.50 -9.89 -0.57
C SER A 178 -13.78 -9.53 0.89
N LEU A 179 -13.49 -8.29 1.29
CA LEU A 179 -13.78 -7.80 2.63
C LEU A 179 -15.28 -7.54 2.78
N GLU A 180 -15.83 -7.88 3.94
CA GLU A 180 -17.25 -7.68 4.26
C GLU A 180 -17.42 -6.54 5.29
N GLY A 181 -18.60 -5.93 5.27
CA GLY A 181 -19.01 -4.93 6.25
C GLY A 181 -18.12 -3.69 6.33
N PRO A 182 -17.80 -3.19 7.55
CA PRO A 182 -17.00 -1.97 7.74
C PRO A 182 -15.59 -2.05 7.16
N GLY A 183 -14.99 -3.25 7.12
CA GLY A 183 -13.64 -3.46 6.59
C GLY A 183 -13.51 -3.08 5.11
N ARG A 184 -14.55 -3.35 4.32
CA ARG A 184 -14.60 -2.97 2.91
C ARG A 184 -14.61 -1.45 2.73
N TRP A 185 -15.46 -0.74 3.49
CA TRP A 185 -15.51 0.72 3.45
C TRP A 185 -14.17 1.36 3.82
N ILE A 186 -13.52 0.85 4.86
CA ILE A 186 -12.18 1.30 5.26
C ILE A 186 -11.19 1.05 4.10
N GLY A 187 -11.19 -0.14 3.51
CA GLY A 187 -10.29 -0.49 2.42
C GLY A 187 -10.50 0.35 1.15
N GLU A 188 -11.74 0.72 0.84
CA GLU A 188 -12.07 1.57 -0.32
C GLU A 188 -11.65 3.03 -0.12
N VAL A 189 -11.63 3.53 1.12
CA VAL A 189 -11.24 4.92 1.44
C VAL A 189 -9.75 5.04 1.77
N TYR A 190 -9.13 3.97 2.27
CA TYR A 190 -7.77 4.04 2.79
C TYR A 190 -6.72 4.24 1.67
N PRO A 191 -5.86 5.27 1.76
CA PRO A 191 -4.94 5.64 0.67
C PRO A 191 -4.00 4.52 0.23
N THR A 192 -3.63 3.63 1.16
CA THR A 192 -2.71 2.52 0.87
C THR A 192 -3.26 1.54 -0.15
N SER A 193 -4.58 1.29 -0.18
CA SER A 193 -5.20 0.37 -1.15
C SER A 193 -5.05 0.86 -2.59
N HIS A 194 -5.21 2.17 -2.80
CA HIS A 194 -5.05 2.80 -4.11
C HIS A 194 -3.59 2.80 -4.55
N PHE A 195 -2.69 3.22 -3.66
CA PHE A 195 -1.26 3.22 -3.98
C PHE A 195 -0.69 1.81 -4.16
N LEU A 196 -1.15 0.82 -3.38
CA LEU A 196 -0.79 -0.58 -3.57
C LEU A 196 -1.20 -1.10 -4.95
N THR A 197 -2.40 -0.75 -5.40
CA THR A 197 -2.91 -1.15 -6.73
C THR A 197 -2.08 -0.50 -7.83
N ILE A 198 -1.69 0.78 -7.69
CA ILE A 198 -0.79 1.48 -8.62
C ILE A 198 0.58 0.80 -8.63
N ALA A 199 1.17 0.52 -7.46
CA ALA A 199 2.48 -0.12 -7.36
C ALA A 199 2.50 -1.51 -8.02
N ARG A 200 1.52 -2.36 -7.71
CA ARG A 200 1.38 -3.67 -8.38
C ARG A 200 1.12 -3.54 -9.88
N GLY A 201 0.34 -2.55 -10.28
CA GLY A 201 0.03 -2.28 -11.69
C GLY A 201 1.26 -1.90 -12.49
N THR A 202 2.06 -0.97 -12.00
CA THR A 202 3.28 -0.50 -12.67
C THR A 202 4.41 -1.53 -12.63
N PHE A 203 4.62 -2.24 -11.52
CA PHE A 203 5.67 -3.27 -11.46
C PHE A 203 5.33 -4.51 -12.30
N SER A 204 4.11 -5.04 -12.20
CA SER A 204 3.78 -6.36 -12.75
C SER A 204 3.03 -6.33 -14.07
N LYS A 205 2.16 -5.33 -14.28
CA LYS A 205 1.22 -5.29 -15.40
C LYS A 205 1.58 -4.30 -16.50
N ALA A 206 2.68 -3.56 -16.37
CA ALA A 206 3.11 -2.52 -17.30
C ALA A 206 2.04 -1.44 -17.56
N LEU A 207 1.27 -1.05 -16.51
CA LEU A 207 0.22 -0.04 -16.62
C LEU A 207 0.82 1.37 -16.55
N ASP A 208 0.19 2.28 -17.29
CA ASP A 208 0.56 3.69 -17.37
C ASP A 208 -0.46 4.61 -16.68
N LEU A 209 -0.23 5.92 -16.74
CA LEU A 209 -1.10 6.92 -16.12
C LEU A 209 -2.53 6.88 -16.66
N THR A 210 -2.68 6.62 -17.98
CA THR A 210 -3.98 6.52 -18.66
C THR A 210 -4.85 5.38 -18.13
N ASP A 211 -4.23 4.31 -17.65
CA ASP A 211 -4.93 3.15 -17.11
C ASP A 211 -5.27 3.32 -15.61
N LEU A 212 -4.45 4.10 -14.90
CA LEU A 212 -4.47 4.20 -13.46
C LEU A 212 -5.03 5.54 -12.92
N TRP A 213 -5.42 6.48 -13.81
CA TRP A 213 -5.83 7.83 -13.41
C TRP A 213 -6.98 7.86 -12.39
N GLN A 214 -7.89 6.87 -12.45
CA GLN A 214 -9.01 6.76 -11.52
C GLN A 214 -8.53 6.54 -10.07
N LEU A 215 -7.38 5.90 -9.88
CA LEU A 215 -6.80 5.64 -8.55
C LEU A 215 -6.10 6.87 -7.95
N PHE A 216 -5.81 7.88 -8.77
CA PHE A 216 -5.27 9.16 -8.30
C PHE A 216 -6.33 10.04 -7.65
N ILE A 217 -7.61 9.91 -8.05
CA ILE A 217 -8.72 10.71 -7.52
C ILE A 217 -8.87 10.52 -6.00
N PRO A 218 -8.97 9.30 -5.45
CA PRO A 218 -9.04 9.10 -4.01
C PRO A 218 -7.80 9.62 -3.27
N LEU A 219 -6.59 9.49 -3.86
CA LEU A 219 -5.39 10.03 -3.27
C LEU A 219 -5.43 11.56 -3.18
N LEU A 220 -5.90 12.25 -4.24
CA LEU A 220 -6.06 13.70 -4.22
C LEU A 220 -7.11 14.16 -3.21
N ILE A 221 -8.22 13.43 -3.08
CA ILE A 221 -9.27 13.73 -2.09
C ILE A 221 -8.76 13.53 -0.66
N ALA A 222 -7.90 12.55 -0.44
CA ALA A 222 -7.36 12.25 0.89
C ALA A 222 -6.42 13.37 1.42
N ILE A 223 -5.75 14.14 0.54
CA ILE A 223 -4.80 15.20 0.96
C ILE A 223 -5.48 16.26 1.86
N PRO A 224 -6.62 16.88 1.48
CA PRO A 224 -7.24 17.90 2.31
C PRO A 224 -7.96 17.34 3.55
N LEU A 225 -8.16 16.03 3.63
CA LEU A 225 -8.79 15.37 4.79
C LEU A 225 -7.79 15.10 5.92
N VAL A 226 -6.50 15.10 5.62
CA VAL A 226 -5.40 14.77 6.53
C VAL A 226 -4.54 16.01 6.81
#